data_5c0cb7f7db12537de62c6749746b35cd
#
_entry.id   5c0cb7f7db12537de62c6749746b35cd
#
_cell.length_a   1.000
_cell.length_b   1.000
_cell.length_c   1.000
_cell.angle_alpha   90.00
_cell.angle_beta   90.00
_cell.angle_gamma   90.00
#
_symmetry.space_group_name_H-M   'P 1'
#
loop_
_entity.id
_entity.type
_entity.pdbx_description
1 polymer ?
#
loop_
_entity_poly.entity_id
_entity_poly.type
_entity_poly.pdbx_seq_one_letter_code
_entity_poly.pdbx_strand_id
1 'polypeptide(L)'
;MLLSFGQQPQKSRHVKHFKAIAAMSLNRVIGVGGKIPWHLPEDFRWFKQMTMGNIVVMGRKTFEGLGQPLPNRKNMVLTRHPQRLIKQHPEIFGQYHEWRGGRYLKRAYQFHFSKLGEKLETEILIFNTLNRLNPDEFPNDIFICGGAEIYEQALPRCSDLYLTLVQREIEGGDAFFPPFENRFELAEEIQSTPEFKILHYRHKSLLR
;
A
#
# COMPACT_ATOMS: atom_id res chain seq x y z
N MET A 1 55.22 16.05 -9.10
CA MET A 1 53.98 16.24 -9.88
C MET A 1 52.92 15.29 -9.28
N LEU A 2 52.19 15.79 -8.31
CA LEU A 2 51.18 15.02 -7.56
C LEU A 2 49.83 15.15 -8.25
N LEU A 3 49.32 14.05 -8.79
CA LEU A 3 47.99 13.99 -9.40
C LEU A 3 46.93 14.03 -8.30
N SER A 4 46.16 15.12 -8.28
CA SER A 4 44.97 15.30 -7.47
C SER A 4 43.88 14.34 -7.94
N PHE A 5 43.51 13.35 -7.11
CA PHE A 5 42.32 12.55 -7.33
C PHE A 5 41.11 13.40 -7.03
N GLY A 6 40.40 13.82 -8.08
CA GLY A 6 39.12 14.50 -7.97
C GLY A 6 38.09 13.63 -7.26
N GLN A 7 37.60 14.09 -6.11
CA GLN A 7 36.45 13.51 -5.46
C GLN A 7 35.23 13.66 -6.38
N GLN A 8 34.69 12.55 -6.84
CA GLN A 8 33.40 12.53 -7.52
C GLN A 8 32.34 13.01 -6.53
N PRO A 9 31.39 13.88 -6.93
CA PRO A 9 30.34 14.31 -6.06
C PRO A 9 29.49 13.09 -5.67
N GLN A 10 29.39 12.82 -4.37
CA GLN A 10 28.44 11.84 -3.83
C GLN A 10 27.04 12.27 -4.27
N LYS A 11 26.43 11.50 -5.20
CA LYS A 11 25.00 11.62 -5.51
C LYS A 11 24.26 11.45 -4.18
N SER A 12 23.56 12.48 -3.73
CA SER A 12 22.65 12.39 -2.61
C SER A 12 21.70 11.22 -2.89
N ARG A 13 21.79 10.15 -2.11
CA ARG A 13 20.84 9.04 -2.17
C ARG A 13 19.50 9.60 -1.73
N HIS A 14 18.60 9.84 -2.67
CA HIS A 14 17.20 10.07 -2.34
C HIS A 14 16.68 8.82 -1.63
N VAL A 15 16.46 8.95 -0.33
CA VAL A 15 15.84 7.89 0.49
C VAL A 15 14.39 7.77 0.06
N LYS A 16 13.98 6.60 -0.42
CA LYS A 16 12.58 6.33 -0.74
C LYS A 16 11.78 6.10 0.52
N HIS A 17 10.59 6.65 0.53
CA HIS A 17 9.61 6.47 1.60
C HIS A 17 8.39 5.70 1.08
N PHE A 18 7.59 5.16 1.98
CA PHE A 18 6.25 4.69 1.63
C PHE A 18 5.35 5.87 1.25
N LYS A 19 4.32 5.57 0.47
CA LYS A 19 3.17 6.45 0.24
C LYS A 19 1.94 5.76 0.84
N ALA A 20 1.08 6.49 1.53
CA ALA A 20 -0.20 5.95 1.96
C ALA A 20 -1.30 6.36 0.99
N ILE A 21 -2.24 5.47 0.72
CA ILE A 21 -3.45 5.76 -0.05
C ILE A 21 -4.65 5.14 0.67
N ALA A 22 -5.67 5.96 0.94
CA ALA A 22 -6.82 5.55 1.75
C ALA A 22 -8.06 6.32 1.35
N ALA A 23 -9.23 5.75 1.67
CA ALA A 23 -10.50 6.47 1.72
C ALA A 23 -11.07 6.35 3.13
N MET A 24 -11.59 7.44 3.69
CA MET A 24 -12.28 7.47 4.98
C MET A 24 -13.48 8.39 4.96
N SER A 25 -14.45 8.12 5.82
CA SER A 25 -15.59 9.02 6.08
C SER A 25 -15.21 10.21 6.98
N LEU A 26 -16.13 11.16 7.17
CA LEU A 26 -15.92 12.30 8.06
C LEU A 26 -15.60 11.88 9.51
N ASN A 27 -16.24 10.80 9.98
CA ASN A 27 -15.96 10.19 11.29
C ASN A 27 -14.87 9.10 11.24
N ARG A 28 -13.98 9.15 10.24
CA ARG A 28 -12.77 8.31 10.08
C ARG A 28 -13.02 6.83 9.85
N VAL A 29 -14.23 6.39 9.58
CA VAL A 29 -14.51 4.99 9.26
C VAL A 29 -13.85 4.64 7.92
N ILE A 30 -13.17 3.49 7.87
CA ILE A 30 -12.58 2.89 6.67
C ILE A 30 -13.14 1.52 6.36
N GLY A 31 -13.97 0.97 7.27
CA GLY A 31 -14.59 -0.34 7.10
C GLY A 31 -15.72 -0.61 8.07
N VAL A 32 -16.65 -1.46 7.61
CA VAL A 32 -17.75 -2.03 8.38
C VAL A 32 -17.85 -3.51 8.01
N GLY A 33 -17.71 -4.40 8.98
CA GLY A 33 -17.78 -5.85 8.74
C GLY A 33 -16.75 -6.35 7.70
N GLY A 34 -15.57 -5.74 7.66
CA GLY A 34 -14.49 -6.09 6.71
C GLY A 34 -14.70 -5.59 5.28
N LYS A 35 -15.68 -4.72 5.02
CA LYS A 35 -15.99 -4.14 3.71
C LYS A 35 -15.89 -2.62 3.75
N ILE A 36 -15.60 -2.01 2.60
CA ILE A 36 -15.71 -0.55 2.40
C ILE A 36 -17.19 -0.20 2.35
N PRO A 37 -17.70 0.71 3.22
CA PRO A 37 -19.16 0.95 3.39
C PRO A 37 -19.74 1.94 2.35
N TRP A 38 -19.04 2.21 1.27
CA TRP A 38 -19.50 3.04 0.15
C TRP A 38 -19.11 2.44 -1.18
N HIS A 39 -19.78 2.91 -2.23
CA HIS A 39 -19.43 2.58 -3.60
C HIS A 39 -19.23 3.89 -4.37
N LEU A 40 -17.96 4.23 -4.63
CA LEU A 40 -17.54 5.44 -5.35
C LEU A 40 -16.67 5.01 -6.55
N PRO A 41 -17.26 4.82 -7.74
CA PRO A 41 -16.53 4.33 -8.92
C PRO A 41 -15.34 5.21 -9.33
N GLU A 42 -15.43 6.51 -9.08
CA GLU A 42 -14.34 7.46 -9.38
C GLU A 42 -13.15 7.29 -8.45
N ASP A 43 -13.40 7.09 -7.16
CA ASP A 43 -12.37 6.77 -6.18
C ASP A 43 -11.66 5.44 -6.50
N PHE A 44 -12.41 4.41 -6.90
CA PHE A 44 -11.81 3.15 -7.34
C PHE A 44 -10.95 3.32 -8.61
N ARG A 45 -11.36 4.16 -9.56
CA ARG A 45 -10.55 4.49 -10.75
C ARG A 45 -9.28 5.25 -10.36
N TRP A 46 -9.40 6.22 -9.47
CA TRP A 46 -8.26 6.96 -8.91
C TRP A 46 -7.27 6.03 -8.22
N PHE A 47 -7.73 5.21 -7.28
CA PHE A 47 -6.92 4.21 -6.61
C PHE A 47 -6.19 3.29 -7.60
N LYS A 48 -6.92 2.81 -8.63
CA LYS A 48 -6.33 1.97 -9.67
C LYS A 48 -5.24 2.72 -10.44
N GLN A 49 -5.45 3.96 -10.84
CA GLN A 49 -4.47 4.77 -11.56
C GLN A 49 -3.20 5.00 -10.74
N MET A 50 -3.34 5.38 -9.48
CA MET A 50 -2.21 5.65 -8.59
C MET A 50 -1.37 4.40 -8.30
N THR A 51 -2.01 3.25 -8.16
CA THR A 51 -1.32 2.01 -7.74
C THR A 51 -0.90 1.11 -8.89
N MET A 52 -1.34 1.37 -10.13
CA MET A 52 -1.03 0.54 -11.29
C MET A 52 0.48 0.46 -11.55
N GLY A 53 1.00 -0.75 -11.75
CA GLY A 53 2.43 -1.01 -11.96
C GLY A 53 3.29 -0.85 -10.71
N ASN A 54 2.69 -0.50 -9.58
CA ASN A 54 3.37 -0.27 -8.31
C ASN A 54 3.19 -1.44 -7.32
N ILE A 55 3.74 -1.27 -6.12
CA ILE A 55 3.63 -2.22 -5.02
C ILE A 55 2.52 -1.73 -4.10
N VAL A 56 1.62 -2.62 -3.72
CA VAL A 56 0.55 -2.36 -2.74
C VAL A 56 0.76 -3.22 -1.51
N VAL A 57 0.80 -2.59 -0.34
CA VAL A 57 0.99 -3.26 0.96
C VAL A 57 -0.30 -3.18 1.74
N MET A 58 -0.80 -4.31 2.19
CA MET A 58 -2.04 -4.40 2.95
C MET A 58 -1.98 -5.48 4.02
N GLY A 59 -2.79 -5.35 5.04
CA GLY A 59 -3.00 -6.39 6.04
C GLY A 59 -3.86 -7.55 5.51
N ARG A 60 -3.75 -8.70 6.17
CA ARG A 60 -4.52 -9.92 5.83
C ARG A 60 -6.01 -9.66 5.65
N LYS A 61 -6.68 -8.99 6.61
CA LYS A 61 -8.13 -8.73 6.53
C LYS A 61 -8.52 -7.90 5.31
N THR A 62 -7.70 -6.90 4.94
CA THR A 62 -7.92 -6.10 3.73
C THR A 62 -7.78 -6.95 2.48
N PHE A 63 -6.75 -7.81 2.42
CA PHE A 63 -6.54 -8.74 1.30
C PHE A 63 -7.70 -9.72 1.14
N GLU A 64 -8.17 -10.33 2.25
CA GLU A 64 -9.33 -11.23 2.26
C GLU A 64 -10.61 -10.51 1.81
N GLY A 65 -10.82 -9.26 2.24
CA GLY A 65 -11.95 -8.43 1.82
C GLY A 65 -11.99 -8.08 0.34
N LEU A 66 -10.82 -8.06 -0.35
CA LEU A 66 -10.72 -7.89 -1.80
C LEU A 66 -11.13 -9.16 -2.56
N GLY A 67 -11.02 -10.34 -1.93
CA GLY A 67 -11.33 -11.64 -2.52
C GLY A 67 -10.35 -12.13 -3.58
N GLN A 68 -9.52 -11.26 -4.13
CA GLN A 68 -8.48 -11.57 -5.12
C GLN A 68 -7.35 -10.55 -5.09
N PRO A 69 -6.14 -10.91 -5.52
CA PRO A 69 -5.05 -9.96 -5.63
C PRO A 69 -5.35 -8.88 -6.69
N LEU A 70 -4.86 -7.68 -6.43
CA LEU A 70 -5.01 -6.56 -7.35
C LEU A 70 -4.16 -6.81 -8.62
N PRO A 71 -4.76 -6.84 -9.82
CA PRO A 71 -4.05 -7.16 -11.06
C PRO A 71 -3.05 -6.06 -11.46
N ASN A 72 -1.96 -6.45 -12.13
CA ASN A 72 -0.86 -5.56 -12.58
C ASN A 72 -0.18 -4.81 -11.44
N ARG A 73 -0.12 -5.38 -10.26
CA ARG A 73 0.54 -4.86 -9.06
C ARG A 73 1.24 -5.97 -8.31
N LYS A 74 2.30 -5.62 -7.58
CA LYS A 74 2.86 -6.52 -6.58
C LYS A 74 2.06 -6.36 -5.30
N ASN A 75 1.34 -7.41 -4.91
CA ASN A 75 0.52 -7.43 -3.70
C ASN A 75 1.38 -7.94 -2.52
N MET A 76 1.68 -7.07 -1.57
CA MET A 76 2.37 -7.44 -0.35
C MET A 76 1.37 -7.55 0.79
N VAL A 77 1.22 -8.77 1.33
CA VAL A 77 0.27 -9.05 2.40
C VAL A 77 1.00 -9.23 3.73
N LEU A 78 0.65 -8.42 4.71
CA LEU A 78 1.19 -8.49 6.06
C LEU A 78 0.31 -9.37 6.95
N THR A 79 0.90 -10.46 7.48
CA THR A 79 0.22 -11.33 8.44
C THR A 79 1.21 -12.04 9.36
N ARG A 80 0.86 -12.18 10.64
CA ARG A 80 1.65 -12.97 11.62
C ARG A 80 1.57 -14.47 11.34
N HIS A 81 0.60 -14.91 10.53
CA HIS A 81 0.33 -16.33 10.26
C HIS A 81 0.26 -16.63 8.76
N PRO A 82 1.39 -16.55 8.00
CA PRO A 82 1.41 -16.74 6.55
C PRO A 82 0.83 -18.10 6.12
N GLN A 83 1.26 -19.20 6.78
CA GLN A 83 0.80 -20.53 6.44
C GLN A 83 -0.71 -20.72 6.63
N ARG A 84 -1.30 -20.06 7.64
CA ARG A 84 -2.74 -20.08 7.86
C ARG A 84 -3.47 -19.39 6.71
N LEU A 85 -3.01 -18.21 6.28
CA LEU A 85 -3.60 -17.47 5.15
C LEU A 85 -3.56 -18.34 3.88
N ILE A 86 -2.42 -18.91 3.55
CA ILE A 86 -2.24 -19.77 2.37
C ILE A 86 -3.19 -20.98 2.41
N LYS A 87 -3.26 -21.65 3.56
CA LYS A 87 -4.12 -22.85 3.73
C LYS A 87 -5.62 -22.54 3.67
N GLN A 88 -6.03 -21.34 4.13
CA GLN A 88 -7.43 -20.93 4.16
C GLN A 88 -7.95 -20.44 2.80
N HIS A 89 -7.07 -20.10 1.86
CA HIS A 89 -7.42 -19.57 0.54
C HIS A 89 -6.78 -20.37 -0.61
N PRO A 90 -7.08 -21.70 -0.70
CA PRO A 90 -6.53 -22.53 -1.79
C PRO A 90 -7.00 -22.07 -3.17
N GLU A 91 -8.15 -21.42 -3.27
CA GLU A 91 -8.68 -20.81 -4.51
C GLU A 91 -7.79 -19.68 -5.03
N ILE A 92 -7.10 -18.96 -4.13
CA ILE A 92 -6.13 -17.92 -4.47
C ILE A 92 -4.74 -18.54 -4.67
N PHE A 93 -4.23 -19.25 -3.65
CA PHE A 93 -2.83 -19.70 -3.61
C PHE A 93 -2.59 -21.03 -4.33
N GLY A 94 -3.61 -21.87 -4.51
CA GLY A 94 -3.48 -23.13 -5.26
C GLY A 94 -3.25 -22.96 -6.76
N GLN A 95 -3.50 -21.75 -7.28
CA GLN A 95 -3.23 -21.39 -8.68
C GLN A 95 -1.82 -20.84 -8.91
N TYR A 96 -1.00 -20.70 -7.83
CA TYR A 96 0.31 -20.09 -7.87
C TYR A 96 1.39 -21.12 -7.59
N HIS A 97 2.49 -21.01 -8.32
CA HIS A 97 3.69 -21.77 -8.00
C HIS A 97 4.46 -21.05 -6.88
N GLU A 98 4.71 -21.75 -5.78
CA GLU A 98 5.57 -21.24 -4.71
C GLU A 98 6.99 -21.08 -5.27
N TRP A 99 7.50 -19.85 -5.34
CA TRP A 99 8.85 -19.57 -5.76
C TRP A 99 9.74 -19.21 -4.56
N ARG A 100 10.79 -20.00 -4.32
CA ARG A 100 11.71 -19.85 -3.17
C ARG A 100 13.04 -19.18 -3.53
N GLY A 101 13.11 -18.27 -4.48
CA GLY A 101 14.37 -17.82 -5.05
C GLY A 101 14.57 -16.32 -5.32
N GLY A 102 13.84 -15.41 -4.65
CA GLY A 102 13.99 -13.95 -4.89
C GLY A 102 15.17 -13.32 -4.14
N ARG A 103 15.93 -12.50 -4.86
CA ARG A 103 17.14 -11.81 -4.34
C ARG A 103 16.85 -10.88 -3.15
N TYR A 104 15.60 -10.46 -2.97
CA TYR A 104 15.19 -9.43 -2.01
C TYR A 104 14.60 -9.96 -0.70
N LEU A 105 14.20 -11.25 -0.60
CA LEU A 105 13.38 -11.69 0.53
C LEU A 105 13.67 -13.12 0.96
N LYS A 106 14.74 -13.31 1.74
CA LYS A 106 15.09 -14.64 2.33
C LYS A 106 14.01 -15.29 3.21
N ARG A 107 12.83 -14.65 3.41
CA ARG A 107 11.74 -15.12 4.29
C ARG A 107 10.33 -14.61 3.88
N ALA A 108 10.04 -14.41 2.59
CA ALA A 108 8.69 -14.16 2.10
C ALA A 108 8.18 -15.38 1.30
N TYR A 109 6.89 -15.66 1.40
CA TYR A 109 6.23 -16.54 0.46
C TYR A 109 5.91 -15.71 -0.79
N GLN A 110 6.33 -16.19 -1.95
CA GLN A 110 6.15 -15.51 -3.21
C GLN A 110 5.31 -16.38 -4.15
N PHE A 111 4.28 -15.80 -4.73
CA PHE A 111 3.36 -16.45 -5.64
C PHE A 111 3.23 -15.62 -6.90
N HIS A 112 3.35 -16.26 -8.06
CA HIS A 112 3.15 -15.64 -9.37
C HIS A 112 1.85 -16.15 -9.99
N PHE A 113 1.05 -15.23 -10.48
CA PHE A 113 -0.16 -15.55 -11.24
C PHE A 113 0.05 -15.25 -12.71
N SER A 114 -0.07 -16.29 -13.55
CA SER A 114 -0.19 -16.15 -14.99
C SER A 114 -1.50 -16.78 -15.41
N LYS A 115 -2.48 -15.98 -15.78
CA LYS A 115 -3.67 -16.51 -16.45
C LYS A 115 -3.31 -16.82 -17.90
N LEU A 116 -3.61 -18.04 -18.38
CA LEU A 116 -3.33 -18.45 -19.75
C LEU A 116 -3.92 -17.42 -20.72
N GLY A 117 -3.06 -16.75 -21.51
CA GLY A 117 -3.45 -15.79 -22.54
C GLY A 117 -3.43 -14.31 -22.14
N GLU A 118 -3.25 -13.94 -20.87
CA GLU A 118 -3.07 -12.55 -20.44
C GLU A 118 -1.69 -12.35 -19.82
N LYS A 119 -0.95 -11.33 -20.31
CA LYS A 119 0.33 -10.87 -19.73
C LYS A 119 0.13 -10.09 -18.41
N LEU A 120 -0.71 -10.62 -17.53
CA LEU A 120 -0.99 -10.00 -16.23
C LEU A 120 -0.07 -10.63 -15.20
N GLU A 121 1.12 -10.07 -15.04
CA GLU A 121 2.02 -10.45 -13.95
C GLU A 121 1.49 -9.90 -12.62
N THR A 122 0.67 -10.69 -11.95
CA THR A 122 0.26 -10.41 -10.58
C THR A 122 1.14 -11.22 -9.63
N GLU A 123 1.80 -10.54 -8.74
CA GLU A 123 2.68 -11.16 -7.75
C GLU A 123 2.09 -10.97 -6.36
N ILE A 124 2.13 -12.03 -5.54
CA ILE A 124 1.78 -11.94 -4.11
C ILE A 124 3.01 -12.28 -3.29
N LEU A 125 3.34 -11.40 -2.36
CA LEU A 125 4.40 -11.56 -1.38
C LEU A 125 3.78 -11.51 0.01
N ILE A 126 4.10 -12.48 0.86
CA ILE A 126 3.56 -12.52 2.24
C ILE A 126 4.68 -12.31 3.23
N PHE A 127 4.50 -11.31 4.10
CA PHE A 127 5.44 -10.94 5.16
C PHE A 127 4.80 -11.01 6.54
N ASN A 128 5.62 -11.13 7.57
CA ASN A 128 5.15 -11.09 8.95
C ASN A 128 5.28 -9.73 9.63
N THR A 129 5.99 -8.78 9.03
CA THR A 129 6.21 -7.44 9.61
C THR A 129 6.56 -6.41 8.54
N LEU A 130 6.06 -5.19 8.71
CA LEU A 130 6.39 -4.04 7.87
C LEU A 130 7.87 -3.63 7.97
N ASN A 131 8.51 -3.89 9.10
CA ASN A 131 9.91 -3.49 9.33
C ASN A 131 10.93 -4.17 8.41
N ARG A 132 10.51 -5.25 7.73
CA ARG A 132 11.34 -5.93 6.73
C ARG A 132 11.26 -5.31 5.33
N LEU A 133 10.36 -4.36 5.14
CA LEU A 133 10.22 -3.66 3.86
C LEU A 133 11.07 -2.38 3.90
N ASN A 134 12.07 -2.35 3.03
CA ASN A 134 12.85 -1.15 2.76
C ASN A 134 12.48 -0.62 1.36
N PRO A 135 11.86 0.57 1.24
CA PRO A 135 11.47 1.13 -0.05
C PRO A 135 12.64 1.28 -1.05
N ASP A 136 13.86 1.51 -0.57
CA ASP A 136 15.05 1.66 -1.42
C ASP A 136 15.42 0.38 -2.20
N GLU A 137 14.93 -0.78 -1.77
CA GLU A 137 15.17 -2.06 -2.44
C GLU A 137 14.29 -2.28 -3.67
N PHE A 138 13.30 -1.42 -3.90
CA PHE A 138 12.33 -1.58 -4.98
C PHE A 138 12.40 -0.41 -5.97
N PRO A 139 12.34 -0.68 -7.29
CA PRO A 139 12.31 0.39 -8.29
C PRO A 139 10.99 1.15 -8.30
N ASN A 140 9.88 0.48 -7.98
CA ASN A 140 8.53 1.04 -7.98
C ASN A 140 8.19 1.72 -6.67
N ASP A 141 7.17 2.57 -6.67
CA ASP A 141 6.59 3.12 -5.46
C ASP A 141 5.88 2.05 -4.63
N ILE A 142 5.86 2.24 -3.32
CA ILE A 142 5.17 1.35 -2.38
C ILE A 142 4.03 2.08 -1.72
N PHE A 143 2.80 1.67 -2.04
CA PHE A 143 1.56 2.22 -1.49
C PHE A 143 1.06 1.36 -0.33
N ILE A 144 0.91 1.98 0.83
CA ILE A 144 0.24 1.39 1.99
C ILE A 144 -1.27 1.54 1.79
N CYS A 145 -1.98 0.42 1.73
CA CYS A 145 -3.41 0.34 1.40
C CYS A 145 -4.29 -0.18 2.56
N GLY A 146 -3.73 -0.23 3.77
CA GLY A 146 -4.51 -0.54 4.96
C GLY A 146 -4.43 -2.00 5.44
N GLY A 147 -5.29 -2.48 6.41
CA GLY A 147 -6.26 -1.67 7.20
C GLY A 147 -5.66 -0.82 8.31
N ALA A 148 -6.48 -0.50 9.29
CA ALA A 148 -6.15 0.44 10.37
C ALA A 148 -4.78 0.18 11.02
N GLU A 149 -4.52 -1.05 11.47
CA GLU A 149 -3.24 -1.43 12.10
C GLU A 149 -2.03 -1.22 11.17
N ILE A 150 -2.21 -1.40 9.85
CA ILE A 150 -1.13 -1.22 8.88
C ILE A 150 -0.89 0.26 8.63
N TYR A 151 -1.94 1.07 8.54
CA TYR A 151 -1.80 2.53 8.46
C TYR A 151 -1.11 3.08 9.70
N GLU A 152 -1.51 2.67 10.91
CA GLU A 152 -0.90 3.12 12.16
C GLU A 152 0.61 2.87 12.19
N GLN A 153 1.04 1.66 11.77
CA GLN A 153 2.46 1.30 11.72
C GLN A 153 3.23 2.01 10.61
N ALA A 154 2.59 2.30 9.48
CA ALA A 154 3.28 2.79 8.28
C ALA A 154 3.33 4.31 8.18
N LEU A 155 2.31 5.04 8.63
CA LEU A 155 2.22 6.50 8.48
C LEU A 155 3.47 7.26 8.94
N PRO A 156 4.15 6.90 10.05
CA PRO A 156 5.40 7.55 10.44
C PRO A 156 6.55 7.43 9.42
N ARG A 157 6.41 6.51 8.45
CA ARG A 157 7.41 6.20 7.41
C ARG A 157 6.92 6.57 6.00
N CYS A 158 5.75 7.19 5.88
CA CYS A 158 5.18 7.64 4.60
C CYS A 158 5.55 9.10 4.35
N SER A 159 6.09 9.39 3.17
CA SER A 159 6.32 10.78 2.71
C SER A 159 5.02 11.47 2.31
N ASP A 160 4.09 10.70 1.76
CA ASP A 160 2.84 11.18 1.17
C ASP A 160 1.64 10.37 1.68
N LEU A 161 0.52 11.05 1.85
CA LEU A 161 -0.78 10.45 2.11
C LEU A 161 -1.77 10.99 1.09
N TYR A 162 -2.28 10.11 0.24
CA TYR A 162 -3.40 10.38 -0.67
C TYR A 162 -4.69 9.90 0.00
N LEU A 163 -5.53 10.83 0.38
CA LEU A 163 -6.72 10.56 1.17
C LEU A 163 -7.98 10.96 0.44
N THR A 164 -8.85 10.00 0.16
CA THR A 164 -10.23 10.27 -0.25
C THR A 164 -11.08 10.50 0.99
N LEU A 165 -11.53 11.72 1.20
CA LEU A 165 -12.43 12.10 2.29
C LEU A 165 -13.88 12.06 1.79
N VAL A 166 -14.60 11.00 2.16
CA VAL A 166 -16.01 10.79 1.83
C VAL A 166 -16.87 11.73 2.67
N GLN A 167 -17.70 12.56 2.01
CA GLN A 167 -18.42 13.71 2.62
C GLN A 167 -19.67 13.27 3.40
N ARG A 168 -19.56 12.20 4.18
CA ARG A 168 -20.60 11.70 5.09
C ARG A 168 -20.02 10.95 6.27
N GLU A 169 -20.78 10.83 7.33
CA GLU A 169 -20.50 9.93 8.45
C GLU A 169 -21.04 8.52 8.16
N ILE A 170 -20.40 7.51 8.72
CA ILE A 170 -20.80 6.11 8.58
C ILE A 170 -21.05 5.55 9.96
N GLU A 171 -22.27 5.07 10.18
CA GLU A 171 -22.64 4.36 11.41
C GLU A 171 -22.13 2.92 11.40
N GLY A 172 -21.91 2.35 12.59
CA GLY A 172 -21.50 0.94 12.74
C GLY A 172 -20.08 0.63 12.26
N GLY A 173 -19.24 1.65 12.09
CA GLY A 173 -17.84 1.47 11.72
C GLY A 173 -17.08 0.61 12.74
N ASP A 174 -16.29 -0.35 12.26
CA ASP A 174 -15.44 -1.24 13.08
C ASP A 174 -13.95 -1.11 12.76
N ALA A 175 -13.62 -0.36 11.72
CA ALA A 175 -12.25 0.00 11.35
C ALA A 175 -12.15 1.50 11.08
N PHE A 176 -11.15 2.15 11.69
CA PHE A 176 -10.97 3.60 11.62
C PHE A 176 -9.58 3.97 11.13
N PHE A 177 -9.49 5.05 10.35
CA PHE A 177 -8.20 5.61 9.95
C PHE A 177 -7.54 6.28 11.16
N PRO A 178 -6.23 6.02 11.42
CA PRO A 178 -5.54 6.58 12.57
C PRO A 178 -5.34 8.10 12.43
N PRO A 179 -5.14 8.83 13.55
CA PRO A 179 -4.78 10.24 13.52
C PRO A 179 -3.46 10.48 12.77
N PHE A 180 -3.44 11.45 11.88
CA PHE A 180 -2.29 11.74 11.01
C PHE A 180 -1.92 13.22 10.96
N GLU A 181 -2.80 14.11 11.38
CA GLU A 181 -2.72 15.58 11.21
C GLU A 181 -1.50 16.19 11.90
N ASN A 182 -1.02 15.56 12.97
CA ASN A 182 0.20 15.99 13.66
C ASN A 182 1.47 15.77 12.81
N ARG A 183 1.44 14.78 11.88
CA ARG A 183 2.58 14.40 11.04
C ARG A 183 2.50 14.95 9.63
N PHE A 184 1.30 15.21 9.14
CA PHE A 184 1.07 15.59 7.74
C PHE A 184 0.45 16.98 7.65
N GLU A 185 0.73 17.66 6.56
CA GLU A 185 0.11 18.92 6.16
C GLU A 185 -0.51 18.79 4.79
N LEU A 186 -1.64 19.46 4.57
CA LEU A 186 -2.31 19.46 3.28
C LEU A 186 -1.43 20.17 2.25
N ALA A 187 -1.08 19.47 1.19
CA ALA A 187 -0.32 20.00 0.06
C ALA A 187 -1.24 20.43 -1.09
N GLU A 188 -2.29 19.65 -1.37
CA GLU A 188 -3.14 19.87 -2.53
C GLU A 188 -4.52 19.22 -2.35
N GLU A 189 -5.57 19.87 -2.84
CA GLU A 189 -6.88 19.28 -3.12
C GLU A 189 -6.91 18.88 -4.60
N ILE A 190 -6.74 17.56 -4.88
CA ILE A 190 -6.62 17.03 -6.24
C ILE A 190 -7.97 17.02 -6.96
N GLN A 191 -9.03 16.65 -6.23
CA GLN A 191 -10.39 16.57 -6.75
C GLN A 191 -11.40 16.89 -5.65
N SER A 192 -12.50 17.54 -6.03
CA SER A 192 -13.63 17.81 -5.15
C SER A 192 -14.94 17.54 -5.87
N THR A 193 -15.79 16.76 -5.20
CA THR A 193 -17.17 16.45 -5.64
C THR A 193 -18.10 16.62 -4.43
N PRO A 194 -19.44 16.63 -4.63
CA PRO A 194 -20.36 16.62 -3.49
C PRO A 194 -20.24 15.39 -2.59
N GLU A 195 -19.77 14.25 -3.12
CA GLU A 195 -19.70 12.98 -2.40
C GLU A 195 -18.35 12.74 -1.71
N PHE A 196 -17.26 13.26 -2.29
CA PHE A 196 -15.92 13.06 -1.73
C PHE A 196 -14.93 14.14 -2.22
N LYS A 197 -13.82 14.25 -1.49
CA LYS A 197 -12.63 15.01 -1.89
C LYS A 197 -11.42 14.10 -1.94
N ILE A 198 -10.54 14.27 -2.91
CA ILE A 198 -9.22 13.62 -2.94
C ILE A 198 -8.19 14.65 -2.52
N LEU A 199 -7.52 14.38 -1.41
CA LEU A 199 -6.57 15.27 -0.75
C LEU A 199 -5.19 14.64 -0.74
N HIS A 200 -4.18 15.40 -1.09
CA HIS A 200 -2.77 15.02 -0.97
C HIS A 200 -2.15 15.72 0.22
N TYR A 201 -1.62 14.95 1.13
CA TYR A 201 -0.88 15.43 2.28
C TYR A 201 0.59 15.04 2.18
N ARG A 202 1.49 15.90 2.65
CA ARG A 202 2.93 15.65 2.77
C ARG A 202 3.36 15.54 4.21
N HIS A 203 4.31 14.67 4.47
CA HIS A 203 4.88 14.50 5.79
C HIS A 203 5.76 15.71 6.16
N LYS A 204 5.50 16.36 7.30
CA LYS A 204 6.14 17.60 7.73
C LYS A 204 7.66 17.53 7.89
N SER A 205 8.23 16.33 8.10
CA SER A 205 9.65 16.15 8.40
C SER A 205 10.42 15.22 7.48
N LEU A 206 9.78 14.41 6.64
CA LEU A 206 10.48 13.46 5.77
C LEU A 206 10.93 14.06 4.42
N LEU A 207 10.42 15.22 4.06
CA LEU A 207 10.69 15.91 2.78
C LEU A 207 11.47 17.22 2.97
N ARG A 208 12.13 17.39 4.12
CA ARG A 208 13.02 18.53 4.38
C ARG A 208 14.46 18.21 4.00
#